data_9eaf6e9d6e84564c8a6c910f42d143b7
#
_entry.id   9eaf6e9d6e84564c8a6c910f42d143b7
#
_cell.length_a   1.000
_cell.length_b   1.000
_cell.length_c   1.000
_cell.angle_alpha   90.00
_cell.angle_beta   90.00
_cell.angle_gamma   90.00
#
_symmetry.space_group_name_H-M   'P 1'
#
loop_
_entity.id
_entity.type
_entity.pdbx_description
1 polymer ?
#
loop_
_entity_poly.entity_id
_entity_poly.type
_entity_poly.pdbx_seq_one_letter_code
_entity_poly.pdbx_strand_id
1 'polypeptide(L)'
;MILEFQCPTCSRTLKTDSSKAGRQARCPSCSEMLTVPYPGEVPETEANPTGRGPSRPDIYSDRPSVEEDEEPRETRSCPMCGETVLAEAVKCRYCGELIASRSRERAGFRDRFRPTAVEFGSVFESAWKVFQQNMGILIGIFVLNLLISSVLNFGTAIPIGVFAAAAERQGADAAGFFALLQVMHSLLMGALGLYLAAGQVHCNLRASRGAEVQISHMFGGWHSILGAMVVQFLFGLGLVFCLLLLIVPGVFFYLYFWPVVHVYIDRQCSISQAFGLSARIAGINKLNSLLLGLTTLGLFLLGYVTCCIGLVFTIPLASMVSAMAYRHMAGQMGDFDIDAEDDQEVAV
;
A
#
# COMPACT_ATOMS: atom_id res chain seq x y z
N MET A 1 -6.94 39.59 14.94
CA MET A 1 -8.18 40.38 14.69
C MET A 1 -9.17 39.49 13.96
N ILE A 2 -10.45 39.55 14.37
CA ILE A 2 -11.49 38.79 13.68
C ILE A 2 -11.98 39.60 12.49
N LEU A 3 -11.97 39.01 11.30
CA LEU A 3 -12.47 39.61 10.06
C LEU A 3 -13.86 39.03 9.77
N GLU A 4 -14.85 39.91 9.57
CA GLU A 4 -16.22 39.53 9.21
C GLU A 4 -16.50 39.92 7.75
N PHE A 5 -16.96 38.99 6.93
CA PHE A 5 -17.34 39.24 5.54
C PHE A 5 -18.50 38.33 5.12
N GLN A 6 -19.16 38.65 4.01
CA GLN A 6 -20.28 37.87 3.49
C GLN A 6 -19.85 36.96 2.35
N CYS A 7 -20.40 35.75 2.33
CA CYS A 7 -20.21 34.83 1.21
C CYS A 7 -20.93 35.41 -0.04
N PRO A 8 -20.26 35.56 -1.20
CA PRO A 8 -20.88 36.12 -2.38
C PRO A 8 -22.02 35.26 -2.97
N THR A 9 -22.02 33.97 -2.71
CA THR A 9 -23.00 33.03 -3.27
C THR A 9 -24.25 32.86 -2.38
N CYS A 10 -24.10 32.81 -1.04
CA CYS A 10 -25.21 32.55 -0.14
C CYS A 10 -25.47 33.66 0.89
N SER A 11 -24.76 34.79 0.78
CA SER A 11 -24.88 36.01 1.63
C SER A 11 -24.72 35.77 3.16
N ARG A 12 -24.22 34.59 3.55
CA ARG A 12 -24.00 34.27 4.97
C ARG A 12 -22.77 34.99 5.48
N THR A 13 -22.86 35.61 6.63
CA THR A 13 -21.74 36.26 7.31
C THR A 13 -20.77 35.20 7.83
N LEU A 14 -19.51 35.30 7.43
CA LEU A 14 -18.40 34.43 7.84
C LEU A 14 -17.44 35.23 8.73
N LYS A 15 -16.91 34.57 9.74
CA LYS A 15 -15.90 35.13 10.65
C LYS A 15 -14.62 34.33 10.55
N THR A 16 -13.49 34.99 10.36
CA THR A 16 -12.18 34.34 10.32
C THR A 16 -11.12 35.24 10.93
N ASP A 17 -9.94 34.69 11.20
CA ASP A 17 -8.81 35.48 11.65
C ASP A 17 -8.16 36.23 10.48
N SER A 18 -7.69 37.48 10.75
CA SER A 18 -7.05 38.33 9.75
C SER A 18 -5.76 37.74 9.17
N SER A 19 -5.14 36.80 9.87
CA SER A 19 -3.96 36.06 9.37
C SER A 19 -4.27 35.15 8.16
N LYS A 20 -5.55 34.91 7.89
CA LYS A 20 -6.02 34.08 6.75
C LYS A 20 -6.46 34.93 5.54
N ALA A 21 -6.29 36.24 5.58
CA ALA A 21 -6.58 37.13 4.45
C ALA A 21 -5.80 36.72 3.20
N GLY A 22 -6.46 36.75 2.04
CA GLY A 22 -5.89 36.33 0.74
C GLY A 22 -5.88 34.80 0.52
N ARG A 23 -6.25 33.97 1.48
CA ARG A 23 -6.32 32.50 1.30
C ARG A 23 -7.69 32.08 0.79
N GLN A 24 -7.69 30.97 0.05
CA GLN A 24 -8.94 30.34 -0.36
C GLN A 24 -9.55 29.55 0.80
N ALA A 25 -10.83 29.74 1.05
CA ALA A 25 -11.61 29.04 2.07
C ALA A 25 -12.92 28.53 1.46
N ARG A 26 -13.48 27.48 2.03
CA ARG A 26 -14.75 26.91 1.60
C ARG A 26 -15.86 27.42 2.51
N CYS A 27 -16.95 27.93 1.95
CA CYS A 27 -18.11 28.37 2.71
C CYS A 27 -18.75 27.16 3.43
N PRO A 28 -18.96 27.18 4.76
CA PRO A 28 -19.56 26.06 5.49
C PRO A 28 -21.05 25.89 5.18
N SER A 29 -21.71 26.87 4.53
CA SER A 29 -23.14 26.84 4.22
C SER A 29 -23.45 26.36 2.80
N CYS A 30 -22.71 26.83 1.79
CA CYS A 30 -22.95 26.47 0.38
C CYS A 30 -21.79 25.68 -0.25
N SER A 31 -20.72 25.41 0.50
CA SER A 31 -19.50 24.69 0.05
C SER A 31 -18.74 25.36 -1.11
N GLU A 32 -19.09 26.59 -1.48
CA GLU A 32 -18.42 27.38 -2.51
C GLU A 32 -17.05 27.83 -2.06
N MET A 33 -16.08 27.82 -2.98
CA MET A 33 -14.72 28.31 -2.74
C MET A 33 -14.68 29.82 -2.86
N LEU A 34 -14.21 30.50 -1.83
CA LEU A 34 -14.10 31.96 -1.79
C LEU A 34 -12.71 32.36 -1.27
N THR A 35 -12.25 33.55 -1.69
CA THR A 35 -11.00 34.13 -1.18
C THR A 35 -11.34 35.06 -0.01
N VAL A 36 -10.66 34.87 1.12
CA VAL A 36 -10.83 35.72 2.31
C VAL A 36 -10.34 37.14 1.98
N PRO A 37 -11.17 38.19 2.07
CA PRO A 37 -10.77 39.55 1.71
C PRO A 37 -9.72 40.10 2.69
N TYR A 38 -8.94 41.10 2.23
CA TYR A 38 -8.03 41.81 3.12
C TYR A 38 -8.80 42.78 4.02
N PRO A 39 -8.28 43.08 5.23
CA PRO A 39 -8.90 44.08 6.10
C PRO A 39 -8.97 45.45 5.41
N GLY A 40 -10.21 45.93 5.16
CA GLY A 40 -10.47 47.21 4.50
C GLY A 40 -10.96 47.14 3.06
N GLU A 41 -11.01 45.97 2.42
CA GLU A 41 -11.68 45.79 1.14
C GLU A 41 -13.19 45.56 1.35
N VAL A 42 -14.01 46.50 0.90
CA VAL A 42 -15.46 46.34 0.81
C VAL A 42 -15.73 45.58 -0.50
N PRO A 43 -16.37 44.43 -0.52
CA PRO A 43 -16.71 43.76 -1.78
C PRO A 43 -17.75 44.60 -2.52
N GLU A 44 -17.37 45.18 -3.65
CA GLU A 44 -18.29 45.83 -4.57
C GLU A 44 -19.24 44.78 -5.16
N THR A 45 -20.51 44.87 -4.78
CA THR A 45 -21.62 44.15 -5.35
C THR A 45 -22.00 44.85 -6.68
N GLU A 46 -21.42 44.47 -7.80
CA GLU A 46 -21.99 44.82 -9.10
C GLU A 46 -22.62 43.58 -9.74
N ALA A 47 -23.94 43.62 -9.74
CA ALA A 47 -24.80 42.88 -10.64
C ALA A 47 -24.67 43.47 -12.06
N ASN A 48 -24.11 42.70 -13.00
CA ASN A 48 -24.11 43.11 -14.42
C ASN A 48 -25.08 42.20 -15.20
N PRO A 49 -26.19 42.73 -15.68
CA PRO A 49 -26.97 42.12 -16.73
C PRO A 49 -26.56 42.72 -18.09
N THR A 50 -26.20 41.87 -19.03
CA THR A 50 -26.08 42.09 -20.46
C THR A 50 -24.85 42.81 -21.03
N GLY A 51 -24.06 42.03 -21.75
CA GLY A 51 -23.59 42.36 -23.08
C GLY A 51 -22.53 43.45 -23.27
N ARG A 52 -21.39 43.03 -23.83
CA ARG A 52 -20.31 43.83 -24.44
C ARG A 52 -19.45 44.62 -23.47
N GLY A 53 -18.28 44.05 -23.21
CA GLY A 53 -17.17 44.73 -22.55
C GLY A 53 -16.60 45.87 -23.39
N PRO A 54 -16.20 47.00 -22.75
CA PRO A 54 -15.40 48.01 -23.39
C PRO A 54 -13.97 47.48 -23.61
N SER A 55 -13.44 47.81 -24.78
CA SER A 55 -12.06 47.61 -25.21
C SER A 55 -11.08 48.14 -24.15
N ARG A 56 -10.23 47.30 -23.68
CA ARG A 56 -9.06 47.63 -22.85
C ARG A 56 -8.12 48.53 -23.68
N PRO A 57 -7.61 49.61 -23.12
CA PRO A 57 -6.56 50.39 -23.81
C PRO A 57 -5.28 49.54 -23.86
N ASP A 58 -4.68 49.46 -25.03
CA ASP A 58 -3.41 48.84 -25.35
C ASP A 58 -2.26 49.52 -24.60
N ILE A 59 -1.89 49.01 -23.42
CA ILE A 59 -0.67 49.40 -22.68
C ILE A 59 0.34 48.24 -22.75
N TYR A 60 0.50 47.65 -23.93
CA TYR A 60 1.47 46.56 -24.07
C TYR A 60 2.19 46.57 -25.41
N SER A 61 2.60 47.77 -25.85
CA SER A 61 3.33 47.94 -27.12
C SER A 61 4.81 48.31 -26.99
N ASP A 62 5.43 48.06 -25.82
CA ASP A 62 6.89 48.19 -25.69
C ASP A 62 7.46 47.09 -24.75
N ARG A 63 7.36 45.83 -25.18
CA ARG A 63 8.30 44.81 -24.73
C ARG A 63 9.13 44.37 -25.92
N PRO A 64 10.47 44.41 -25.83
CA PRO A 64 11.30 43.82 -26.87
C PRO A 64 10.93 42.34 -26.97
N SER A 65 10.76 41.84 -28.19
CA SER A 65 10.61 40.44 -28.52
C SER A 65 11.85 39.71 -28.04
N VAL A 66 11.77 39.17 -26.82
CA VAL A 66 12.64 38.07 -26.41
C VAL A 66 12.12 36.87 -27.22
N GLU A 67 12.87 36.49 -28.22
CA GLU A 67 12.79 35.19 -28.83
C GLU A 67 13.16 34.19 -27.70
N GLU A 68 12.15 33.77 -26.89
CA GLU A 68 12.27 32.59 -26.05
C GLU A 68 12.39 31.43 -27.03
N ASP A 69 13.59 30.84 -27.12
CA ASP A 69 13.80 29.50 -27.63
C ASP A 69 12.88 28.57 -26.83
N GLU A 70 11.64 28.41 -27.30
CA GLU A 70 10.73 27.39 -26.75
C GLU A 70 11.34 26.03 -27.11
N GLU A 71 12.11 25.47 -26.18
CA GLU A 71 12.44 24.06 -26.26
C GLU A 71 11.15 23.26 -26.53
N PRO A 72 11.15 22.37 -27.53
CA PRO A 72 9.95 21.63 -27.93
C PRO A 72 9.43 20.87 -26.71
N ARG A 73 8.31 21.32 -26.16
CA ARG A 73 7.66 20.68 -25.00
C ARG A 73 7.30 19.26 -25.37
N GLU A 74 7.87 18.28 -24.68
CA GLU A 74 7.59 16.88 -24.91
C GLU A 74 6.07 16.62 -24.85
N THR A 75 5.56 15.95 -25.87
CA THR A 75 4.15 15.54 -25.95
C THR A 75 4.03 14.03 -25.97
N ARG A 76 2.89 13.51 -25.52
CA ARG A 76 2.55 12.08 -25.58
C ARG A 76 1.09 11.87 -25.96
N SER A 77 0.77 10.71 -26.50
CA SER A 77 -0.63 10.34 -26.78
C SER A 77 -1.34 9.88 -25.50
N CYS A 78 -2.57 10.31 -25.31
CA CYS A 78 -3.42 9.82 -24.23
C CYS A 78 -3.75 8.34 -24.43
N PRO A 79 -3.54 7.44 -23.45
CA PRO A 79 -3.81 6.01 -23.61
C PRO A 79 -5.30 5.68 -23.76
N MET A 80 -6.20 6.59 -23.38
CA MET A 80 -7.65 6.36 -23.45
C MET A 80 -8.29 6.90 -24.73
N CYS A 81 -7.93 8.12 -25.20
CA CYS A 81 -8.54 8.74 -26.37
C CYS A 81 -7.59 8.92 -27.55
N GLY A 82 -6.29 8.62 -27.40
CA GLY A 82 -5.28 8.76 -28.46
C GLY A 82 -4.82 10.18 -28.74
N GLU A 83 -5.46 11.20 -28.19
CA GLU A 83 -5.15 12.61 -28.43
C GLU A 83 -3.80 13.03 -27.84
N THR A 84 -3.11 13.95 -28.52
CA THR A 84 -1.80 14.46 -28.09
C THR A 84 -1.96 15.42 -26.93
N VAL A 85 -1.29 15.14 -25.82
CA VAL A 85 -1.25 15.96 -24.61
C VAL A 85 0.19 16.21 -24.19
N LEU A 86 0.43 17.25 -23.39
CA LEU A 86 1.76 17.49 -22.83
C LEU A 86 2.24 16.28 -22.03
N ALA A 87 3.50 15.91 -22.14
CA ALA A 87 4.07 14.76 -21.44
C ALA A 87 3.89 14.85 -19.92
N GLU A 88 3.87 16.08 -19.39
CA GLU A 88 3.66 16.36 -17.96
C GLU A 88 2.18 16.49 -17.55
N ALA A 89 1.22 16.40 -18.48
CA ALA A 89 -0.19 16.58 -18.19
C ALA A 89 -0.70 15.49 -17.22
N VAL A 90 -1.30 15.90 -16.11
CA VAL A 90 -1.88 15.01 -15.08
C VAL A 90 -3.25 14.49 -15.52
N LYS A 91 -4.01 15.29 -16.26
CA LYS A 91 -5.36 14.97 -16.73
C LYS A 91 -5.48 15.30 -18.23
N CYS A 92 -6.10 14.40 -18.99
CA CYS A 92 -6.38 14.63 -20.39
C CYS A 92 -7.43 15.74 -20.53
N ARG A 93 -7.11 16.78 -21.31
CA ARG A 93 -8.06 17.88 -21.59
C ARG A 93 -9.21 17.45 -22.50
N TYR A 94 -9.07 16.34 -23.23
CA TYR A 94 -10.08 15.86 -24.18
C TYR A 94 -11.06 14.86 -23.57
N CYS A 95 -10.57 13.82 -22.87
CA CYS A 95 -11.42 12.80 -22.29
C CYS A 95 -11.57 12.88 -20.76
N GLY A 96 -10.85 13.79 -20.10
CA GLY A 96 -10.91 13.96 -18.67
C GLY A 96 -10.21 12.89 -17.83
N GLU A 97 -9.59 11.87 -18.47
CA GLU A 97 -8.89 10.79 -17.79
C GLU A 97 -7.59 11.27 -17.14
N LEU A 98 -7.26 10.70 -15.97
CA LEU A 98 -6.01 10.96 -15.25
C LEU A 98 -4.86 10.21 -15.92
N ILE A 99 -3.98 10.93 -16.63
CA ILE A 99 -2.89 10.35 -17.42
C ILE A 99 -1.60 10.18 -16.63
N ALA A 100 -1.36 11.03 -15.64
CA ALA A 100 -0.04 11.19 -15.01
C ALA A 100 0.08 10.64 -13.59
N SER A 101 -0.99 10.15 -12.97
CA SER A 101 -0.96 9.74 -11.57
C SER A 101 0.04 8.60 -11.31
N ARG A 102 0.09 7.62 -12.20
CA ARG A 102 0.94 6.42 -11.98
C ARG A 102 2.45 6.64 -12.19
N SER A 103 2.85 7.53 -13.08
CA SER A 103 4.27 7.72 -13.39
C SER A 103 4.94 8.71 -12.44
N ARG A 104 4.25 9.78 -12.06
CA ARG A 104 4.75 10.81 -11.15
C ARG A 104 4.66 10.38 -9.68
N GLU A 105 3.59 9.68 -9.29
CA GLU A 105 3.53 9.00 -7.98
C GLU A 105 4.65 7.97 -7.86
N ARG A 106 4.91 7.18 -8.94
CA ARG A 106 6.03 6.22 -8.95
C ARG A 106 7.40 6.91 -8.89
N ALA A 107 7.61 8.03 -9.54
CA ALA A 107 8.87 8.77 -9.50
C ALA A 107 9.05 9.51 -8.16
N GLY A 108 8.06 10.25 -7.68
CA GLY A 108 8.11 10.95 -6.39
C GLY A 108 8.12 10.00 -5.19
N PHE A 109 7.55 8.80 -5.37
CA PHE A 109 7.56 7.75 -4.35
C PHE A 109 8.93 7.00 -4.31
N ARG A 110 9.64 6.89 -5.44
CA ARG A 110 11.02 6.36 -5.48
C ARG A 110 12.03 7.30 -4.82
N ASP A 111 11.83 8.59 -4.92
CA ASP A 111 12.72 9.62 -4.34
C ASP A 111 12.58 9.73 -2.80
N ARG A 112 11.42 9.36 -2.25
CA ARG A 112 11.20 9.34 -0.79
C ARG A 112 11.65 8.05 -0.10
N PHE A 113 12.20 7.09 -0.86
CA PHE A 113 12.68 5.86 -0.27
C PHE A 113 14.03 6.09 0.42
N ARG A 114 14.00 6.31 1.71
CA ARG A 114 15.19 6.45 2.57
C ARG A 114 15.18 5.30 3.57
N PRO A 115 15.89 4.19 3.30
CA PRO A 115 16.05 3.13 4.27
C PRO A 115 16.71 3.71 5.53
N THR A 116 16.07 3.53 6.68
CA THR A 116 16.52 4.01 7.97
C THR A 116 17.01 2.85 8.82
N ALA A 117 18.06 3.12 9.63
CA ALA A 117 18.42 2.22 10.71
C ALA A 117 17.38 2.40 11.82
N VAL A 118 16.86 1.30 12.34
CA VAL A 118 15.76 1.31 13.32
C VAL A 118 16.18 0.58 14.60
N GLU A 119 15.56 0.95 15.70
CA GLU A 119 15.65 0.22 16.95
C GLU A 119 14.56 -0.85 17.01
N PHE A 120 14.95 -2.12 17.25
CA PHE A 120 14.01 -3.23 17.25
C PHE A 120 12.91 -3.09 18.31
N GLY A 121 13.21 -2.52 19.46
CA GLY A 121 12.25 -2.30 20.55
C GLY A 121 11.05 -1.45 20.10
N SER A 122 11.32 -0.34 19.43
CA SER A 122 10.27 0.56 18.92
C SER A 122 9.39 -0.10 17.86
N VAL A 123 9.97 -0.98 17.01
CA VAL A 123 9.23 -1.76 16.02
C VAL A 123 8.24 -2.70 16.68
N PHE A 124 8.70 -3.44 17.71
CA PHE A 124 7.85 -4.41 18.40
C PHE A 124 6.73 -3.72 19.17
N GLU A 125 7.02 -2.62 19.87
CA GLU A 125 6.02 -1.83 20.60
C GLU A 125 4.92 -1.30 19.65
N SER A 126 5.32 -0.69 18.55
CA SER A 126 4.40 -0.20 17.53
C SER A 126 3.56 -1.33 16.95
N ALA A 127 4.18 -2.48 16.63
CA ALA A 127 3.47 -3.65 16.13
C ALA A 127 2.45 -4.20 17.13
N TRP A 128 2.82 -4.25 18.41
CA TRP A 128 1.94 -4.70 19.48
C TRP A 128 0.74 -3.78 19.66
N LYS A 129 0.95 -2.46 19.66
CA LYS A 129 -0.13 -1.45 19.77
C LYS A 129 -1.12 -1.60 18.62
N VAL A 130 -0.63 -1.64 17.36
CA VAL A 130 -1.49 -1.79 16.18
C VAL A 130 -2.19 -3.16 16.18
N PHE A 131 -1.52 -4.22 16.60
CA PHE A 131 -2.11 -5.55 16.72
C PHE A 131 -3.26 -5.56 17.72
N GLN A 132 -3.08 -4.97 18.92
CA GLN A 132 -4.15 -4.89 19.93
C GLN A 132 -5.38 -4.15 19.40
N GLN A 133 -5.19 -3.05 18.67
CA GLN A 133 -6.28 -2.26 18.09
C GLN A 133 -7.06 -3.03 17.01
N ASN A 134 -6.40 -3.92 16.28
CA ASN A 134 -6.97 -4.65 15.15
C ASN A 134 -7.04 -6.17 15.37
N MET A 135 -6.89 -6.64 16.62
CA MET A 135 -6.72 -8.05 16.98
C MET A 135 -7.86 -8.91 16.41
N GLY A 136 -9.11 -8.50 16.58
CA GLY A 136 -10.27 -9.27 16.13
C GLY A 136 -10.28 -9.52 14.63
N ILE A 137 -10.05 -8.48 13.83
CA ILE A 137 -10.05 -8.61 12.36
C ILE A 137 -8.84 -9.37 11.84
N LEU A 138 -7.65 -9.17 12.42
CA LEU A 138 -6.43 -9.86 12.00
C LEU A 138 -6.46 -11.35 12.32
N ILE A 139 -6.94 -11.71 13.52
CA ILE A 139 -7.19 -13.10 13.89
C ILE A 139 -8.31 -13.69 13.03
N GLY A 140 -9.39 -12.94 12.77
CA GLY A 140 -10.49 -13.35 11.91
C GLY A 140 -10.02 -13.68 10.49
N ILE A 141 -9.19 -12.85 9.90
CA ILE A 141 -8.57 -13.07 8.56
C ILE A 141 -7.70 -14.34 8.59
N PHE A 142 -6.89 -14.52 9.62
CA PHE A 142 -6.04 -15.70 9.75
C PHE A 142 -6.86 -16.99 9.91
N VAL A 143 -7.89 -16.99 10.78
CA VAL A 143 -8.79 -18.14 10.97
C VAL A 143 -9.56 -18.45 9.68
N LEU A 144 -10.04 -17.44 8.97
CA LEU A 144 -10.69 -17.62 7.68
C LEU A 144 -9.74 -18.25 6.66
N ASN A 145 -8.48 -17.78 6.59
CA ASN A 145 -7.44 -18.36 5.76
C ASN A 145 -7.20 -19.85 6.11
N LEU A 146 -7.08 -20.15 7.39
CA LEU A 146 -6.90 -21.50 7.89
C LEU A 146 -8.11 -22.40 7.52
N LEU A 147 -9.33 -21.91 7.70
CA LEU A 147 -10.55 -22.65 7.35
C LEU A 147 -10.64 -22.92 5.85
N ILE A 148 -10.45 -21.90 5.00
CA ILE A 148 -10.46 -22.07 3.55
C ILE A 148 -9.42 -23.12 3.13
N SER A 149 -8.18 -22.97 3.61
CA SER A 149 -7.09 -23.90 3.28
C SER A 149 -7.37 -25.31 3.76
N SER A 150 -7.90 -25.46 4.98
CA SER A 150 -8.21 -26.79 5.56
C SER A 150 -9.37 -27.47 4.85
N VAL A 151 -10.49 -26.76 4.63
CA VAL A 151 -11.67 -27.33 3.97
C VAL A 151 -11.33 -27.76 2.54
N LEU A 152 -10.62 -26.93 1.78
CA LEU A 152 -10.24 -27.27 0.41
C LEU A 152 -9.19 -28.38 0.37
N ASN A 153 -8.21 -28.38 1.26
CA ASN A 153 -7.18 -29.40 1.29
C ASN A 153 -7.77 -30.76 1.66
N PHE A 154 -8.46 -30.86 2.80
CA PHE A 154 -9.03 -32.13 3.27
C PHE A 154 -10.22 -32.58 2.43
N GLY A 155 -11.06 -31.63 1.96
CA GLY A 155 -12.21 -31.93 1.12
C GLY A 155 -11.84 -32.53 -0.25
N THR A 156 -10.63 -32.27 -0.74
CA THR A 156 -10.14 -32.80 -2.01
C THR A 156 -9.13 -33.95 -1.84
N ALA A 157 -8.23 -33.86 -0.83
CA ALA A 157 -7.21 -34.89 -0.60
C ALA A 157 -7.80 -36.23 -0.13
N ILE A 158 -8.82 -36.20 0.74
CA ILE A 158 -9.45 -37.42 1.26
C ILE A 158 -10.11 -38.23 0.14
N PRO A 159 -10.98 -37.69 -0.72
CA PRO A 159 -11.54 -38.43 -1.84
C PRO A 159 -10.46 -38.99 -2.78
N ILE A 160 -9.44 -38.21 -3.13
CA ILE A 160 -8.34 -38.67 -4.00
C ILE A 160 -7.64 -39.88 -3.37
N GLY A 161 -7.33 -39.83 -2.06
CA GLY A 161 -6.70 -40.93 -1.35
C GLY A 161 -7.57 -42.19 -1.26
N VAL A 162 -8.87 -42.02 -0.99
CA VAL A 162 -9.84 -43.14 -0.93
C VAL A 162 -9.98 -43.84 -2.29
N PHE A 163 -10.12 -43.06 -3.37
CA PHE A 163 -10.21 -43.61 -4.74
C PHE A 163 -8.91 -44.28 -5.16
N ALA A 164 -7.75 -43.74 -4.80
CA ALA A 164 -6.45 -44.37 -5.06
C ALA A 164 -6.34 -45.74 -4.39
N ALA A 165 -6.66 -45.82 -3.09
CA ALA A 165 -6.63 -47.07 -2.32
C ALA A 165 -7.65 -48.12 -2.83
N ALA A 166 -8.82 -47.67 -3.31
CA ALA A 166 -9.82 -48.54 -3.92
C ALA A 166 -9.33 -49.12 -5.26
N ALA A 167 -8.71 -48.33 -6.11
CA ALA A 167 -8.17 -48.75 -7.40
C ALA A 167 -7.04 -49.79 -7.23
N GLU A 168 -6.13 -49.59 -6.26
CA GLU A 168 -5.08 -50.54 -5.92
C GLU A 168 -5.64 -51.91 -5.48
N ARG A 169 -6.73 -51.91 -4.68
CA ARG A 169 -7.42 -53.16 -4.25
C ARG A 169 -8.07 -53.94 -5.40
N GLN A 170 -8.45 -53.24 -6.44
CA GLN A 170 -9.06 -53.84 -7.67
C GLN A 170 -8.00 -54.30 -8.69
N GLY A 171 -6.70 -54.16 -8.37
CA GLY A 171 -5.60 -54.54 -9.25
C GLY A 171 -5.47 -53.60 -10.46
N ALA A 172 -6.06 -52.41 -10.40
CA ALA A 172 -5.95 -51.41 -11.46
C ALA A 172 -4.55 -50.80 -11.43
N ASP A 173 -3.87 -50.83 -12.59
CA ASP A 173 -2.56 -50.19 -12.77
C ASP A 173 -2.72 -48.67 -12.94
N ALA A 174 -3.34 -48.03 -11.94
CA ALA A 174 -3.73 -46.63 -11.95
C ALA A 174 -2.78 -45.75 -11.06
N ALA A 175 -1.73 -46.33 -10.52
CA ALA A 175 -0.82 -45.63 -9.60
C ALA A 175 -0.25 -44.34 -10.20
N GLY A 176 0.13 -44.35 -11.47
CA GLY A 176 0.64 -43.18 -12.19
C GLY A 176 -0.41 -42.03 -12.32
N PHE A 177 -1.67 -42.41 -12.59
CA PHE A 177 -2.75 -41.44 -12.67
C PHE A 177 -3.01 -40.76 -11.33
N PHE A 178 -3.12 -41.53 -10.25
CA PHE A 178 -3.35 -40.97 -8.92
C PHE A 178 -2.15 -40.16 -8.39
N ALA A 179 -0.93 -40.56 -8.73
CA ALA A 179 0.27 -39.79 -8.42
C ALA A 179 0.23 -38.43 -9.14
N LEU A 180 -0.13 -38.40 -10.41
CA LEU A 180 -0.30 -37.14 -11.16
C LEU A 180 -1.39 -36.26 -10.55
N LEU A 181 -2.53 -36.85 -10.20
CA LEU A 181 -3.65 -36.12 -9.57
C LEU A 181 -3.22 -35.52 -8.22
N GLN A 182 -2.45 -36.26 -7.43
CA GLN A 182 -1.90 -35.76 -6.15
C GLN A 182 -0.91 -34.61 -6.34
N VAL A 183 -0.06 -34.68 -7.37
CA VAL A 183 0.86 -33.59 -7.71
C VAL A 183 0.06 -32.33 -8.13
N MET A 184 -0.92 -32.49 -9.01
CA MET A 184 -1.80 -31.38 -9.44
C MET A 184 -2.54 -30.74 -8.26
N HIS A 185 -3.10 -31.59 -7.37
CA HIS A 185 -3.72 -31.12 -6.14
C HIS A 185 -2.75 -30.31 -5.27
N SER A 186 -1.53 -30.81 -5.04
CA SER A 186 -0.51 -30.14 -4.23
C SER A 186 -0.10 -28.78 -4.83
N LEU A 187 0.04 -28.71 -6.17
CA LEU A 187 0.33 -27.47 -6.87
C LEU A 187 -0.80 -26.45 -6.72
N LEU A 188 -2.05 -26.89 -6.85
CA LEU A 188 -3.22 -26.03 -6.70
C LEU A 188 -3.34 -25.49 -5.28
N MET A 189 -3.19 -26.36 -4.28
CA MET A 189 -3.24 -25.95 -2.86
C MET A 189 -2.06 -25.05 -2.50
N GLY A 190 -0.88 -25.30 -3.06
CA GLY A 190 0.29 -24.42 -2.92
C GLY A 190 0.03 -23.03 -3.51
N ALA A 191 -0.52 -22.95 -4.70
CA ALA A 191 -0.90 -21.67 -5.33
C ALA A 191 -1.96 -20.92 -4.52
N LEU A 192 -2.97 -21.61 -4.02
CA LEU A 192 -3.98 -21.03 -3.13
C LEU A 192 -3.35 -20.48 -1.84
N GLY A 193 -2.43 -21.23 -1.23
CA GLY A 193 -1.71 -20.80 -0.03
C GLY A 193 -0.90 -19.52 -0.26
N LEU A 194 -0.20 -19.43 -1.39
CA LEU A 194 0.54 -18.21 -1.77
C LEU A 194 -0.41 -17.02 -2.00
N TYR A 195 -1.56 -17.25 -2.63
CA TYR A 195 -2.57 -16.21 -2.84
C TYR A 195 -3.09 -15.65 -1.52
N LEU A 196 -3.53 -16.53 -0.62
CA LEU A 196 -4.06 -16.14 0.69
C LEU A 196 -3.00 -15.45 1.56
N ALA A 197 -1.76 -15.94 1.53
CA ALA A 197 -0.65 -15.31 2.25
C ALA A 197 -0.34 -13.90 1.74
N ALA A 198 -0.35 -13.68 0.43
CA ALA A 198 -0.17 -12.35 -0.16
C ALA A 198 -1.31 -11.39 0.24
N GLY A 199 -2.56 -11.87 0.23
CA GLY A 199 -3.72 -11.11 0.72
C GLY A 199 -3.59 -10.73 2.19
N GLN A 200 -3.08 -11.63 3.04
CA GLN A 200 -2.82 -11.34 4.44
C GLN A 200 -1.74 -10.26 4.62
N VAL A 201 -0.65 -10.31 3.86
CA VAL A 201 0.38 -9.24 3.89
C VAL A 201 -0.23 -7.89 3.49
N HIS A 202 -1.10 -7.86 2.48
CA HIS A 202 -1.81 -6.65 2.08
C HIS A 202 -2.67 -6.09 3.22
N CYS A 203 -3.44 -6.93 3.93
CA CYS A 203 -4.24 -6.52 5.09
C CYS A 203 -3.36 -5.99 6.24
N ASN A 204 -2.23 -6.64 6.52
CA ASN A 204 -1.31 -6.22 7.58
C ASN A 204 -0.65 -4.86 7.25
N LEU A 205 -0.30 -4.60 5.98
CA LEU A 205 0.21 -3.31 5.55
C LEU A 205 -0.85 -2.20 5.67
N ARG A 206 -2.12 -2.50 5.41
CA ARG A 206 -3.22 -1.54 5.64
C ARG A 206 -3.40 -1.24 7.13
N ALA A 207 -3.47 -2.29 7.97
CA ALA A 207 -3.57 -2.14 9.42
C ALA A 207 -2.41 -1.33 9.99
N SER A 208 -1.18 -1.61 9.52
CA SER A 208 0.01 -0.89 9.98
C SER A 208 -0.01 0.60 9.64
N ARG A 209 -0.84 1.04 8.66
CA ARG A 209 -1.06 2.44 8.28
C ARG A 209 -2.26 3.09 8.98
N GLY A 210 -2.89 2.40 9.93
CA GLY A 210 -4.12 2.86 10.57
C GLY A 210 -5.34 2.87 9.67
N ALA A 211 -5.24 2.32 8.45
CA ALA A 211 -6.37 2.24 7.54
C ALA A 211 -7.33 1.12 7.96
N GLU A 212 -8.63 1.35 7.78
CA GLU A 212 -9.64 0.34 8.06
C GLU A 212 -9.38 -0.94 7.28
N VAL A 213 -9.41 -2.08 7.99
CA VAL A 213 -9.19 -3.42 7.43
C VAL A 213 -10.51 -4.15 7.36
N GLN A 214 -10.83 -4.68 6.19
CA GLN A 214 -12.00 -5.52 5.94
C GLN A 214 -11.56 -6.84 5.30
N ILE A 215 -12.33 -7.91 5.50
CA ILE A 215 -12.06 -9.23 4.92
C ILE A 215 -11.97 -9.18 3.39
N SER A 216 -12.77 -8.31 2.75
CA SER A 216 -12.75 -8.10 1.30
C SER A 216 -11.38 -7.64 0.77
N HIS A 217 -10.59 -6.94 1.59
CA HIS A 217 -9.25 -6.50 1.21
C HIS A 217 -8.26 -7.65 1.02
N MET A 218 -8.52 -8.83 1.61
CA MET A 218 -7.73 -10.03 1.39
C MET A 218 -7.82 -10.52 -0.07
N PHE A 219 -8.95 -10.27 -0.73
CA PHE A 219 -9.22 -10.68 -2.12
C PHE A 219 -9.10 -9.51 -3.11
N GLY A 220 -8.94 -8.28 -2.61
CA GLY A 220 -8.83 -7.08 -3.43
C GLY A 220 -7.50 -6.96 -4.16
N GLY A 221 -7.51 -6.36 -5.37
CA GLY A 221 -6.28 -6.10 -6.11
C GLY A 221 -5.61 -7.35 -6.70
N TRP A 222 -6.39 -8.28 -7.23
CA TRP A 222 -5.94 -9.60 -7.70
C TRP A 222 -4.71 -9.57 -8.62
N HIS A 223 -4.54 -8.53 -9.47
CA HIS A 223 -3.34 -8.39 -10.30
C HIS A 223 -2.05 -8.19 -9.48
N SER A 224 -2.11 -7.39 -8.41
CA SER A 224 -0.96 -7.19 -7.53
C SER A 224 -0.69 -8.43 -6.67
N ILE A 225 -1.75 -9.16 -6.29
CA ILE A 225 -1.65 -10.40 -5.53
C ILE A 225 -1.01 -11.51 -6.37
N LEU A 226 -1.40 -11.67 -7.65
CA LEU A 226 -0.77 -12.64 -8.54
C LEU A 226 0.74 -12.40 -8.70
N GLY A 227 1.15 -11.15 -8.88
CA GLY A 227 2.57 -10.82 -8.92
C GLY A 227 3.27 -11.08 -7.59
N ALA A 228 2.61 -10.83 -6.45
CA ALA A 228 3.14 -11.15 -5.12
C ALA A 228 3.31 -12.66 -4.91
N MET A 229 2.40 -13.49 -5.45
CA MET A 229 2.56 -14.95 -5.44
C MET A 229 3.84 -15.39 -6.15
N VAL A 230 4.13 -14.81 -7.33
CA VAL A 230 5.37 -15.11 -8.06
C VAL A 230 6.59 -14.70 -7.26
N VAL A 231 6.59 -13.50 -6.67
CA VAL A 231 7.68 -13.03 -5.79
C VAL A 231 7.88 -13.96 -4.60
N GLN A 232 6.80 -14.37 -3.95
CA GLN A 232 6.83 -15.27 -2.80
C GLN A 232 7.33 -16.67 -3.17
N PHE A 233 6.90 -17.18 -4.33
CA PHE A 233 7.38 -18.45 -4.88
C PHE A 233 8.89 -18.40 -5.16
N LEU A 234 9.37 -17.35 -5.84
CA LEU A 234 10.79 -17.15 -6.13
C LEU A 234 11.62 -17.00 -4.85
N PHE A 235 11.09 -16.26 -3.87
CA PHE A 235 11.75 -16.15 -2.56
C PHE A 235 11.85 -17.50 -1.85
N GLY A 236 10.75 -18.27 -1.81
CA GLY A 236 10.74 -19.62 -1.22
C GLY A 236 11.67 -20.58 -1.91
N LEU A 237 11.68 -20.61 -3.26
CA LEU A 237 12.56 -21.43 -4.06
C LEU A 237 14.03 -21.08 -3.81
N GLY A 238 14.37 -19.79 -3.80
CA GLY A 238 15.72 -19.32 -3.50
C GLY A 238 16.17 -19.68 -2.09
N LEU A 239 15.28 -19.54 -1.11
CA LEU A 239 15.57 -19.90 0.29
C LEU A 239 15.84 -21.42 0.42
N VAL A 240 14.95 -22.25 -0.13
CA VAL A 240 15.12 -23.73 -0.11
C VAL A 240 16.42 -24.12 -0.83
N PHE A 241 16.70 -23.56 -1.98
CA PHE A 241 17.94 -23.82 -2.71
C PHE A 241 19.18 -23.46 -1.88
N CYS A 242 19.19 -22.29 -1.25
CA CYS A 242 20.31 -21.87 -0.40
C CYS A 242 20.46 -22.75 0.86
N LEU A 243 19.33 -23.18 1.46
CA LEU A 243 19.37 -24.10 2.62
C LEU A 243 19.85 -25.50 2.27
N LEU A 244 19.51 -26.01 1.07
CA LEU A 244 20.01 -27.30 0.55
C LEU A 244 21.50 -27.27 0.29
N LEU A 245 22.04 -26.14 -0.15
CA LEU A 245 23.48 -25.95 -0.32
C LEU A 245 24.19 -25.97 1.03
N LEU A 246 23.75 -25.11 1.96
CA LEU A 246 24.27 -24.99 3.33
C LEU A 246 23.32 -24.09 4.13
N ILE A 247 23.23 -24.31 5.46
CA ILE A 247 22.40 -23.50 6.36
C ILE A 247 22.82 -22.02 6.33
N VAL A 248 24.12 -21.74 6.29
CA VAL A 248 24.67 -20.37 6.34
C VAL A 248 24.19 -19.51 5.15
N PRO A 249 24.32 -19.91 3.88
CA PRO A 249 23.75 -19.18 2.75
C PRO A 249 22.25 -18.98 2.86
N GLY A 250 21.49 -19.97 3.38
CA GLY A 250 20.05 -19.85 3.58
C GLY A 250 19.68 -18.74 4.57
N VAL A 251 20.40 -18.66 5.69
CA VAL A 251 20.20 -17.58 6.67
C VAL A 251 20.52 -16.23 6.05
N PHE A 252 21.63 -16.09 5.33
CA PHE A 252 21.97 -14.85 4.64
C PHE A 252 20.90 -14.48 3.60
N PHE A 253 20.44 -15.42 2.80
CA PHE A 253 19.38 -15.19 1.82
C PHE A 253 18.10 -14.66 2.51
N TYR A 254 17.67 -15.31 3.60
CA TYR A 254 16.53 -14.83 4.40
C TYR A 254 16.76 -13.42 4.91
N LEU A 255 17.90 -13.13 5.55
CA LEU A 255 18.21 -11.82 6.12
C LEU A 255 18.15 -10.67 5.11
N TYR A 256 18.49 -10.93 3.83
CA TYR A 256 18.46 -9.89 2.80
C TYR A 256 17.12 -9.76 2.09
N PHE A 257 16.33 -10.83 2.00
CA PHE A 257 15.17 -10.87 1.12
C PHE A 257 13.82 -11.08 1.83
N TRP A 258 13.77 -11.21 3.16
CA TRP A 258 12.53 -11.38 3.90
C TRP A 258 11.48 -10.29 3.60
N PRO A 259 11.81 -8.98 3.40
CA PRO A 259 10.80 -7.97 3.14
C PRO A 259 10.34 -7.90 1.67
N VAL A 260 10.85 -8.77 0.77
CA VAL A 260 10.58 -8.68 -0.68
C VAL A 260 9.10 -8.66 -1.03
N VAL A 261 8.27 -9.47 -0.34
CA VAL A 261 6.83 -9.53 -0.59
C VAL A 261 6.14 -8.24 -0.13
N HIS A 262 6.56 -7.69 1.02
CA HIS A 262 6.07 -6.40 1.53
C HIS A 262 6.41 -5.27 0.56
N VAL A 263 7.67 -5.23 0.07
CA VAL A 263 8.14 -4.26 -0.93
C VAL A 263 7.31 -4.35 -2.21
N TYR A 264 7.06 -5.55 -2.71
CA TYR A 264 6.33 -5.74 -3.96
C TYR A 264 4.88 -5.26 -3.85
N ILE A 265 4.16 -5.67 -2.79
CA ILE A 265 2.76 -5.29 -2.54
C ILE A 265 2.65 -3.78 -2.31
N ASP A 266 3.55 -3.22 -1.53
CA ASP A 266 3.54 -1.80 -1.16
C ASP A 266 3.90 -0.89 -2.34
N ARG A 267 4.94 -1.24 -3.10
CA ARG A 267 5.52 -0.40 -4.14
C ARG A 267 4.99 -0.69 -5.53
N GLN A 268 4.31 -1.81 -5.74
CA GLN A 268 3.82 -2.27 -7.05
C GLN A 268 4.90 -2.14 -8.15
N CYS A 269 6.14 -2.47 -7.81
CA CYS A 269 7.31 -2.37 -8.69
C CYS A 269 7.54 -3.69 -9.44
N SER A 270 8.53 -3.74 -10.35
CA SER A 270 8.91 -4.99 -11.01
C SER A 270 9.54 -5.97 -10.01
N ILE A 271 9.49 -7.27 -10.31
CA ILE A 271 10.04 -8.34 -9.45
C ILE A 271 11.52 -8.07 -9.13
N SER A 272 12.33 -7.76 -10.13
CA SER A 272 13.76 -7.47 -9.94
C SER A 272 14.01 -6.24 -9.06
N GLN A 273 13.17 -5.20 -9.21
CA GLN A 273 13.23 -4.02 -8.36
C GLN A 273 12.85 -4.34 -6.92
N ALA A 274 11.86 -5.21 -6.69
CA ALA A 274 11.46 -5.64 -5.35
C ALA A 274 12.61 -6.34 -4.62
N PHE A 275 13.32 -7.26 -5.29
CA PHE A 275 14.51 -7.90 -4.72
C PHE A 275 15.64 -6.92 -4.45
N GLY A 276 15.92 -6.00 -5.38
CA GLY A 276 16.94 -4.97 -5.18
C GLY A 276 16.65 -4.02 -4.04
N LEU A 277 15.39 -3.55 -3.90
CA LEU A 277 14.96 -2.69 -2.79
C LEU A 277 14.98 -3.44 -1.46
N SER A 278 14.53 -4.70 -1.45
CA SER A 278 14.57 -5.58 -0.27
C SER A 278 16.00 -5.71 0.26
N ALA A 279 16.95 -6.03 -0.61
CA ALA A 279 18.37 -6.14 -0.23
C ALA A 279 18.94 -4.83 0.33
N ARG A 280 18.51 -3.67 -0.18
CA ARG A 280 18.94 -2.36 0.33
C ARG A 280 18.38 -2.08 1.72
N ILE A 281 17.08 -2.34 1.97
CA ILE A 281 16.43 -2.18 3.28
C ILE A 281 17.12 -3.05 4.33
N ALA A 282 17.17 -4.34 4.04
CA ALA A 282 17.70 -5.33 4.97
C ALA A 282 19.22 -5.21 5.13
N GLY A 283 19.94 -4.78 4.09
CA GLY A 283 21.38 -4.58 4.11
C GLY A 283 21.85 -3.54 5.16
N ILE A 284 21.07 -2.49 5.40
CA ILE A 284 21.33 -1.49 6.44
C ILE A 284 20.95 -2.03 7.83
N ASN A 285 19.93 -2.91 7.90
CA ASN A 285 19.29 -3.40 9.13
C ASN A 285 19.56 -4.89 9.39
N LYS A 286 20.77 -5.39 9.13
CA LYS A 286 21.09 -6.84 9.23
C LYS A 286 20.79 -7.44 10.60
N LEU A 287 21.21 -6.74 11.66
CA LEU A 287 20.98 -7.16 13.05
C LEU A 287 19.48 -7.18 13.36
N ASN A 288 18.76 -6.14 12.97
CA ASN A 288 17.32 -6.05 13.18
C ASN A 288 16.55 -7.11 12.36
N SER A 289 17.01 -7.43 11.15
CA SER A 289 16.46 -8.54 10.35
C SER A 289 16.69 -9.90 11.03
N LEU A 290 17.84 -10.10 11.67
CA LEU A 290 18.11 -11.30 12.46
C LEU A 290 17.22 -11.36 13.70
N LEU A 291 17.12 -10.27 14.47
CA LEU A 291 16.25 -10.18 15.64
C LEU A 291 14.78 -10.42 15.27
N LEU A 292 14.33 -9.87 14.14
CA LEU A 292 13.00 -10.12 13.60
C LEU A 292 12.78 -11.62 13.30
N GLY A 293 13.75 -12.25 12.63
CA GLY A 293 13.69 -13.70 12.36
C GLY A 293 13.63 -14.53 13.63
N LEU A 294 14.45 -14.21 14.64
CA LEU A 294 14.45 -14.87 15.94
C LEU A 294 13.13 -14.64 16.70
N THR A 295 12.58 -13.43 16.67
CA THR A 295 11.30 -13.11 17.28
C THR A 295 10.16 -13.87 16.62
N THR A 296 10.13 -13.91 15.29
CA THR A 296 9.13 -14.68 14.53
C THR A 296 9.22 -16.18 14.85
N LEU A 297 10.43 -16.74 14.90
CA LEU A 297 10.67 -18.11 15.31
C LEU A 297 10.23 -18.36 16.76
N GLY A 298 10.57 -17.46 17.68
CA GLY A 298 10.18 -17.54 19.09
C GLY A 298 8.66 -17.52 19.27
N LEU A 299 7.95 -16.63 18.57
CA LEU A 299 6.48 -16.58 18.58
C LEU A 299 5.86 -17.85 18.00
N PHE A 300 6.46 -18.42 16.95
CA PHE A 300 5.99 -19.68 16.37
C PHE A 300 6.17 -20.85 17.35
N LEU A 301 7.35 -20.95 17.98
CA LEU A 301 7.62 -21.99 19.00
C LEU A 301 6.70 -21.84 20.21
N LEU A 302 6.50 -20.62 20.69
CA LEU A 302 5.57 -20.33 21.78
C LEU A 302 4.14 -20.77 21.44
N GLY A 303 3.67 -20.44 20.24
CA GLY A 303 2.36 -20.86 19.76
C GLY A 303 2.22 -22.37 19.63
N TYR A 304 3.30 -23.06 19.23
CA TYR A 304 3.31 -24.52 19.15
C TYR A 304 3.27 -25.21 20.52
N VAL A 305 4.06 -24.72 21.48
CA VAL A 305 4.10 -25.25 22.88
C VAL A 305 2.74 -25.10 23.57
N THR A 306 1.97 -24.08 23.26
CA THR A 306 0.61 -23.86 23.79
C THR A 306 -0.46 -24.69 23.05
N CYS A 307 -0.15 -25.96 22.71
CA CYS A 307 -1.07 -26.92 22.05
C CYS A 307 -1.66 -26.41 20.71
N CYS A 308 -0.88 -25.71 19.91
CA CYS A 308 -1.29 -25.11 18.62
C CYS A 308 -2.39 -24.03 18.71
N ILE A 309 -3.14 -23.90 19.81
CA ILE A 309 -4.13 -22.84 20.02
C ILE A 309 -3.44 -21.48 20.01
N GLY A 310 -2.23 -21.41 20.60
CA GLY A 310 -1.43 -20.19 20.58
C GLY A 310 -1.03 -19.73 19.17
N LEU A 311 -0.96 -20.62 18.18
CA LEU A 311 -0.63 -20.26 16.80
C LEU A 311 -1.68 -19.32 16.19
N VAL A 312 -2.94 -19.43 16.60
CA VAL A 312 -4.03 -18.55 16.17
C VAL A 312 -3.76 -17.09 16.55
N PHE A 313 -3.02 -16.89 17.63
CA PHE A 313 -2.64 -15.57 18.11
C PHE A 313 -1.23 -15.16 17.65
N THR A 314 -0.26 -16.06 17.76
CA THR A 314 1.15 -15.73 17.51
C THR A 314 1.49 -15.56 16.04
N ILE A 315 0.81 -16.25 15.11
CA ILE A 315 1.05 -16.08 13.66
C ILE A 315 0.57 -14.72 13.18
N PRO A 316 -0.67 -14.24 13.44
CA PRO A 316 -1.08 -12.89 13.09
C PRO A 316 -0.20 -11.81 13.73
N LEU A 317 0.23 -12.00 14.99
CA LEU A 317 1.16 -11.08 15.63
C LEU A 317 2.52 -11.03 14.92
N ALA A 318 3.12 -12.19 14.61
CA ALA A 318 4.39 -12.27 13.91
C ALA A 318 4.32 -11.61 12.52
N SER A 319 3.21 -11.79 11.80
CA SER A 319 2.99 -11.15 10.50
C SER A 319 2.81 -9.62 10.62
N MET A 320 2.18 -9.13 11.70
CA MET A 320 2.09 -7.70 11.99
C MET A 320 3.46 -7.11 12.35
N VAL A 321 4.26 -7.81 13.18
CA VAL A 321 5.65 -7.40 13.49
C VAL A 321 6.48 -7.27 12.21
N SER A 322 6.33 -8.21 11.27
CA SER A 322 7.02 -8.15 9.97
C SER A 322 6.58 -6.95 9.13
N ALA A 323 5.28 -6.65 9.08
CA ALA A 323 4.76 -5.49 8.34
C ALA A 323 5.24 -4.16 8.94
N MET A 324 5.24 -4.03 10.27
CA MET A 324 5.76 -2.84 10.95
C MET A 324 7.27 -2.71 10.78
N ALA A 325 8.04 -3.80 10.91
CA ALA A 325 9.48 -3.79 10.68
C ALA A 325 9.80 -3.30 9.26
N TYR A 326 9.09 -3.78 8.25
CA TYR A 326 9.24 -3.30 6.88
C TYR A 326 9.00 -1.78 6.78
N ARG A 327 7.91 -1.26 7.37
CA ARG A 327 7.59 0.18 7.31
C ARG A 327 8.64 1.05 8.01
N HIS A 328 9.07 0.67 9.20
CA HIS A 328 10.13 1.37 9.93
C HIS A 328 11.43 1.39 9.12
N MET A 329 11.88 0.23 8.64
CA MET A 329 13.11 0.10 7.85
C MET A 329 13.03 0.79 6.48
N ALA A 330 11.84 0.92 5.90
CA ALA A 330 11.59 1.63 4.65
C ALA A 330 11.48 3.17 4.83
N GLY A 331 11.54 3.68 6.06
CA GLY A 331 11.45 5.11 6.39
C GLY A 331 10.04 5.69 6.20
N GLN A 332 8.99 4.88 6.41
CA GLN A 332 7.59 5.27 6.17
C GLN A 332 6.86 5.74 7.45
N MET A 333 7.53 5.88 8.57
CA MET A 333 6.89 6.23 9.85
C MET A 333 6.63 7.72 10.05
N GLY A 334 7.27 8.61 9.26
CA GLY A 334 7.12 10.06 9.40
C GLY A 334 5.75 10.64 9.01
N ASP A 335 4.86 9.83 8.40
CA ASP A 335 3.53 10.31 8.01
C ASP A 335 2.46 10.05 9.10
N PHE A 336 2.77 9.32 10.19
CA PHE A 336 1.79 8.91 11.21
C PHE A 336 1.88 9.70 12.51
N ASP A 337 3.04 10.29 12.80
CA ASP A 337 3.25 11.03 14.06
C ASP A 337 2.73 12.48 13.97
N ILE A 338 2.53 13.01 12.76
CA ILE A 338 2.09 14.40 12.56
C ILE A 338 0.58 14.53 12.85
N ASP A 339 -0.23 13.51 12.52
CA ASP A 339 -1.69 13.57 12.72
C ASP A 339 -2.10 13.20 14.17
N ALA A 340 -1.25 12.49 14.92
CA ALA A 340 -1.55 12.06 16.29
C ALA A 340 -1.21 13.12 17.35
N GLU A 341 -0.29 14.03 17.07
CA GLU A 341 0.04 15.15 17.98
C GLU A 341 -0.96 16.29 17.83
N ASP A 342 -1.49 16.56 16.63
CA ASP A 342 -2.50 17.59 16.40
C ASP A 342 -3.86 17.28 17.07
N ASP A 343 -4.22 16.01 17.22
CA ASP A 343 -5.47 15.62 17.89
C ASP A 343 -5.39 15.68 19.43
N GLN A 344 -4.19 15.73 20.02
CA GLN A 344 -4.00 15.88 21.45
C GLN A 344 -3.92 17.36 21.90
N GLU A 345 -3.54 18.27 21.02
CA GLU A 345 -3.51 19.72 21.34
C GLU A 345 -4.87 20.41 21.23
N VAL A 346 -5.87 19.77 20.61
CA VAL A 346 -7.24 20.31 20.48
C VAL A 346 -8.16 19.86 21.63
N ALA A 347 -7.69 18.99 22.53
CA ALA A 347 -8.47 18.44 23.65
C ALA A 347 -8.14 19.04 25.03
N VAL A 348 -7.47 20.23 25.09
CA VAL A 348 -7.22 20.96 26.34
C VAL A 348 -7.92 22.32 26.35
#